data_49494d7a7e1da1b5aeccfe7afd685cfa
#
_entry.id   49494d7a7e1da1b5aeccfe7afd685cfa
#
_cell.length_a   1.000
_cell.length_b   1.000
_cell.length_c   1.000
_cell.angle_alpha   90.00
_cell.angle_beta   90.00
_cell.angle_gamma   90.00
#
_symmetry.space_group_name_H-M   'P 1'
#
loop_
_entity.id
_entity.type
_entity.pdbx_description
1 polymer ?
#
loop_
_entity_poly.entity_id
_entity_poly.type
_entity_poly.pdbx_seq_one_letter_code
_entity_poly.pdbx_strand_id
1 'polypeptide(L)'
;VALVNRWYQILQLFVSHRNLSIDELKIATHTSAQTIKKSIELLNEQIIGIAEIVQEENRYCLIIHNFEAFDKVLTGSLKEKTDFNSSSKRVAYIVKELLVAKKYLLIDDLAENLEVSRGTVNKDLRTIKSLMEDFNVKLEGTPNRGLRINGTEFDLRLLYLQHVYDYFPLEILTPKVLLFVEKLIKKFHIEKSISFDRPTNS
;
A
#
# COMPACT_ATOMS: atom_id res chain seq x y z
N VAL A 1 6.82 3.01 -3.85
CA VAL A 1 5.40 3.38 -3.81
C VAL A 1 4.58 2.17 -4.19
N ALA A 2 3.80 1.62 -3.26
CA ALA A 2 2.85 0.56 -3.57
C ALA A 2 1.63 1.21 -4.24
N LEU A 3 1.46 1.02 -5.55
CA LEU A 3 0.23 1.40 -6.23
C LEU A 3 -0.86 0.40 -5.85
N VAL A 4 -2.03 0.90 -5.51
CA VAL A 4 -3.23 0.10 -5.36
C VAL A 4 -3.56 -0.53 -6.72
N ASN A 5 -4.13 -1.72 -6.74
CA ASN A 5 -4.45 -2.47 -7.97
C ASN A 5 -5.26 -1.62 -8.96
N ARG A 6 -6.19 -0.81 -8.47
CA ARG A 6 -6.97 0.15 -9.27
C ARG A 6 -6.11 1.20 -9.96
N TRP A 7 -5.09 1.73 -9.27
CA TRP A 7 -4.19 2.72 -9.87
C TRP A 7 -3.38 2.12 -10.99
N TYR A 8 -2.95 0.87 -10.83
CA TYR A 8 -2.31 0.11 -11.89
C TYR A 8 -3.25 -0.10 -13.09
N GLN A 9 -4.51 -0.48 -12.84
CA GLN A 9 -5.53 -0.60 -13.90
C GLN A 9 -5.73 0.73 -14.63
N ILE A 10 -5.86 1.83 -13.90
CA ILE A 10 -5.99 3.18 -14.49
C ILE A 10 -4.77 3.50 -15.37
N LEU A 11 -3.54 3.26 -14.89
CA LEU A 11 -2.34 3.47 -15.69
C LEU A 11 -2.31 2.60 -16.94
N GLN A 12 -2.68 1.33 -16.85
CA GLN A 12 -2.74 0.40 -17.97
C GLN A 12 -3.75 0.86 -19.05
N LEU A 13 -4.89 1.41 -18.62
CA LEU A 13 -5.87 1.99 -19.54
C LEU A 13 -5.27 3.17 -20.31
N PHE A 14 -4.53 4.07 -19.65
CA PHE A 14 -3.87 5.20 -20.33
C PHE A 14 -2.68 4.79 -21.20
N VAL A 15 -2.00 3.70 -20.90
CA VAL A 15 -0.96 3.12 -21.78
C VAL A 15 -1.58 2.59 -23.08
N SER A 16 -2.76 1.97 -22.96
CA SER A 16 -3.49 1.42 -24.12
C SER A 16 -4.27 2.48 -24.90
N HIS A 17 -4.67 3.57 -24.26
CA HIS A 17 -5.51 4.61 -24.83
C HIS A 17 -4.94 5.99 -24.49
N ARG A 18 -4.65 6.81 -25.49
CA ARG A 18 -4.01 8.12 -25.28
C ARG A 18 -4.80 9.07 -24.40
N ASN A 19 -6.12 9.03 -24.49
CA ASN A 19 -7.01 9.84 -23.67
C ASN A 19 -8.34 9.11 -23.42
N LEU A 20 -8.89 9.30 -22.22
CA LEU A 20 -10.11 8.64 -21.77
C LEU A 20 -11.04 9.64 -21.09
N SER A 21 -12.33 9.56 -21.37
CA SER A 21 -13.34 10.28 -20.62
C SER A 21 -13.61 9.61 -19.26
N ILE A 22 -14.24 10.35 -18.35
CA ILE A 22 -14.64 9.80 -17.05
C ILE A 22 -15.60 8.61 -17.19
N ASP A 23 -16.47 8.62 -18.21
CA ASP A 23 -17.43 7.54 -18.43
C ASP A 23 -16.77 6.28 -18.97
N GLU A 24 -15.78 6.42 -19.87
CA GLU A 24 -14.96 5.30 -20.34
C GLU A 24 -14.18 4.67 -19.16
N LEU A 25 -13.61 5.50 -18.27
CA LEU A 25 -12.92 5.02 -17.08
C LEU A 25 -13.90 4.30 -16.11
N LYS A 26 -15.11 4.82 -15.91
CA LYS A 26 -16.14 4.18 -15.09
C LYS A 26 -16.50 2.78 -15.62
N ILE A 27 -16.69 2.66 -16.92
CA ILE A 27 -17.03 1.38 -17.56
C ILE A 27 -15.85 0.39 -17.40
N ALA A 28 -14.64 0.83 -17.68
CA ALA A 28 -13.46 -0.03 -17.66
C ALA A 28 -13.06 -0.46 -16.24
N THR A 29 -13.27 0.39 -15.23
CA THR A 29 -12.89 0.10 -13.83
C THR A 29 -14.05 -0.36 -12.96
N HIS A 30 -15.28 -0.34 -13.48
CA HIS A 30 -16.50 -0.64 -12.72
C HIS A 30 -16.65 0.18 -11.43
N THR A 31 -16.17 1.43 -11.43
CA THR A 31 -16.17 2.32 -10.25
C THR A 31 -16.86 3.65 -10.51
N SER A 32 -17.22 4.38 -9.45
CA SER A 32 -17.86 5.69 -9.56
C SER A 32 -16.90 6.77 -10.07
N ALA A 33 -17.44 7.82 -10.70
CA ALA A 33 -16.66 8.97 -11.16
C ALA A 33 -15.88 9.64 -10.02
N GLN A 34 -16.48 9.73 -8.83
CA GLN A 34 -15.84 10.33 -7.66
C GLN A 34 -14.63 9.50 -7.18
N THR A 35 -14.78 8.17 -7.17
CA THR A 35 -13.71 7.25 -6.83
C THR A 35 -12.55 7.34 -7.83
N ILE A 36 -12.85 7.45 -9.14
CA ILE A 36 -11.82 7.59 -10.17
C ILE A 36 -11.06 8.90 -10.01
N LYS A 37 -11.75 10.03 -9.82
CA LYS A 37 -11.10 11.33 -9.61
C LYS A 37 -10.17 11.30 -8.41
N LYS A 38 -10.63 10.79 -7.26
CA LYS A 38 -9.81 10.61 -6.06
C LYS A 38 -8.62 9.68 -6.31
N SER A 39 -8.81 8.60 -7.08
CA SER A 39 -7.74 7.67 -7.43
C SER A 39 -6.69 8.33 -8.33
N ILE A 40 -7.09 9.18 -9.30
CA ILE A 40 -6.18 9.94 -10.15
C ILE A 40 -5.38 10.96 -9.32
N GLU A 41 -6.02 11.68 -8.41
CA GLU A 41 -5.33 12.63 -7.50
C GLU A 41 -4.24 11.92 -6.70
N LEU A 42 -4.61 10.84 -6.02
CA LEU A 42 -3.66 10.05 -5.22
C LEU A 42 -2.57 9.40 -6.07
N LEU A 43 -2.91 8.93 -7.27
CA LEU A 43 -1.95 8.35 -8.19
C LEU A 43 -0.93 9.40 -8.65
N ASN A 44 -1.36 10.60 -9.00
CA ASN A 44 -0.48 11.69 -9.38
C ASN A 44 0.51 12.06 -8.26
N GLU A 45 0.08 12.04 -7.00
CA GLU A 45 0.98 12.22 -5.85
C GLU A 45 2.07 11.14 -5.79
N GLN A 46 1.75 9.92 -6.20
CA GLN A 46 2.66 8.79 -6.12
C GLN A 46 3.66 8.72 -7.28
N ILE A 47 3.30 9.26 -8.45
CA ILE A 47 4.14 9.25 -9.66
C ILE A 47 4.74 10.62 -9.97
N ILE A 48 4.81 11.52 -8.99
CA ILE A 48 5.43 12.85 -9.14
C ILE A 48 6.81 12.73 -9.77
N GLY A 49 7.09 13.53 -10.79
CA GLY A 49 8.35 13.56 -11.52
C GLY A 49 8.57 12.37 -12.48
N ILE A 50 7.68 11.37 -12.45
CA ILE A 50 7.71 10.22 -13.35
C ILE A 50 6.69 10.40 -14.47
N ALA A 51 5.43 10.67 -14.09
CA ALA A 51 4.32 10.92 -14.98
C ALA A 51 3.23 11.70 -14.26
N GLU A 52 2.23 12.18 -14.98
CA GLU A 52 1.01 12.77 -14.43
C GLU A 52 -0.20 12.51 -15.32
N ILE A 53 -1.36 12.37 -14.73
CA ILE A 53 -2.65 12.30 -15.43
C ILE A 53 -3.29 13.66 -15.32
N VAL A 54 -3.43 14.36 -16.44
CA VAL A 54 -4.03 15.69 -16.54
C VAL A 54 -5.43 15.61 -17.13
N GLN A 55 -6.30 16.52 -16.73
CA GLN A 55 -7.61 16.68 -17.35
C GLN A 55 -7.53 17.82 -18.37
N GLU A 56 -7.81 17.53 -19.63
CA GLU A 56 -7.95 18.49 -20.71
C GLU A 56 -9.40 18.45 -21.21
N GLU A 57 -10.10 19.57 -21.09
CA GLU A 57 -11.54 19.67 -21.39
C GLU A 57 -12.36 18.61 -20.59
N ASN A 58 -12.84 17.57 -21.28
CA ASN A 58 -13.65 16.49 -20.69
C ASN A 58 -12.96 15.13 -20.73
N ARG A 59 -11.65 15.09 -21.04
CA ARG A 59 -10.86 13.85 -21.14
C ARG A 59 -9.64 13.93 -20.23
N TYR A 60 -9.16 12.77 -19.85
CA TYR A 60 -7.91 12.62 -19.08
C TYR A 60 -6.82 12.08 -20.01
N CYS A 61 -5.61 12.62 -19.87
CA CYS A 61 -4.43 12.24 -20.64
C CYS A 61 -3.28 11.91 -19.69
N LEU A 62 -2.47 10.90 -20.04
CA LEU A 62 -1.24 10.58 -19.33
C LEU A 62 -0.06 11.29 -20.01
N ILE A 63 0.66 12.07 -19.23
CA ILE A 63 1.93 12.70 -19.64
C ILE A 63 3.07 11.99 -18.92
N ILE A 64 4.04 11.46 -19.65
CA ILE A 64 5.19 10.75 -19.09
C ILE A 64 6.41 11.66 -19.17
N HIS A 65 6.98 12.00 -18.00
CA HIS A 65 8.17 12.84 -17.88
C HIS A 65 9.47 12.03 -17.89
N ASN A 66 9.43 10.80 -17.36
CA ASN A 66 10.56 9.89 -17.32
C ASN A 66 10.12 8.47 -17.71
N PHE A 67 10.43 8.08 -18.97
CA PHE A 67 10.01 6.80 -19.52
C PHE A 67 10.64 5.60 -18.81
N GLU A 68 11.92 5.68 -18.43
CA GLU A 68 12.59 4.58 -17.75
C GLU A 68 12.00 4.32 -16.35
N ALA A 69 11.75 5.38 -15.60
CA ALA A 69 11.10 5.27 -14.30
C ALA A 69 9.65 4.82 -14.43
N PHE A 70 8.93 5.27 -15.46
CA PHE A 70 7.56 4.86 -15.73
C PHE A 70 7.46 3.39 -16.14
N ASP A 71 8.39 2.90 -16.96
CA ASP A 71 8.46 1.47 -17.31
C ASP A 71 8.70 0.61 -16.05
N LYS A 72 9.58 1.03 -15.15
CA LYS A 72 9.76 0.37 -13.85
C LYS A 72 8.48 0.38 -13.00
N VAL A 73 7.67 1.43 -13.10
CA VAL A 73 6.35 1.49 -12.46
C VAL A 73 5.39 0.47 -13.07
N LEU A 74 5.41 0.27 -14.38
CA LEU A 74 4.49 -0.64 -15.07
C LEU A 74 4.94 -2.11 -15.07
N THR A 75 6.23 -2.38 -15.23
CA THR A 75 6.74 -3.74 -15.46
C THR A 75 7.32 -4.39 -14.22
N GLY A 76 7.69 -3.59 -13.22
CA GLY A 76 8.51 -4.05 -12.12
C GLY A 76 7.73 -4.51 -10.89
N SER A 77 8.38 -4.37 -9.77
CA SER A 77 7.98 -4.73 -8.40
C SER A 77 6.57 -4.29 -7.94
N LEU A 78 5.87 -3.47 -8.73
CA LEU A 78 4.56 -2.94 -8.37
C LEU A 78 3.43 -3.93 -8.58
N LYS A 79 3.49 -4.76 -9.62
CA LYS A 79 2.47 -5.80 -9.86
C LYS A 79 2.50 -6.85 -8.76
N GLU A 80 3.68 -7.26 -8.32
CA GLU A 80 3.82 -8.19 -7.20
C GLU A 80 3.38 -7.57 -5.86
N LYS A 81 3.68 -6.27 -5.66
CA LYS A 81 3.29 -5.55 -4.43
C LYS A 81 1.78 -5.28 -4.33
N THR A 82 1.06 -5.24 -5.44
CA THR A 82 -0.39 -4.94 -5.48
C THR A 82 -1.28 -6.18 -5.59
N ASP A 83 -0.72 -7.38 -5.70
CA ASP A 83 -1.52 -8.61 -5.67
C ASP A 83 -1.94 -8.95 -4.24
N PHE A 84 -3.18 -8.62 -3.89
CA PHE A 84 -3.79 -8.90 -2.59
C PHE A 84 -4.62 -10.19 -2.55
N ASN A 85 -4.38 -11.15 -3.44
CA ASN A 85 -5.05 -12.45 -3.43
C ASN A 85 -4.70 -13.25 -2.16
N SER A 86 -3.47 -13.10 -1.64
CA SER A 86 -3.05 -13.70 -0.39
C SER A 86 -3.60 -12.97 0.83
N SER A 87 -4.22 -13.71 1.76
CA SER A 87 -4.67 -13.17 3.05
C SER A 87 -3.51 -12.59 3.85
N SER A 88 -2.35 -13.25 3.86
CA SER A 88 -1.16 -12.78 4.58
C SER A 88 -0.70 -11.42 4.08
N LYS A 89 -0.70 -11.20 2.77
CA LYS A 89 -0.32 -9.93 2.18
C LYS A 89 -1.35 -8.83 2.45
N ARG A 90 -2.67 -9.15 2.42
CA ARG A 90 -3.70 -8.19 2.82
C ARG A 90 -3.60 -7.81 4.29
N VAL A 91 -3.36 -8.79 5.17
CA VAL A 91 -3.12 -8.55 6.60
C VAL A 91 -1.93 -7.61 6.79
N ALA A 92 -0.79 -7.88 6.14
CA ALA A 92 0.39 -7.02 6.20
C ALA A 92 0.09 -5.60 5.70
N TYR A 93 -0.66 -5.47 4.60
CA TYR A 93 -1.07 -4.17 4.07
C TYR A 93 -1.95 -3.40 5.06
N ILE A 94 -2.99 -4.04 5.63
CA ILE A 94 -3.88 -3.39 6.59
C ILE A 94 -3.10 -2.94 7.84
N VAL A 95 -2.21 -3.79 8.36
CA VAL A 95 -1.35 -3.44 9.50
C VAL A 95 -0.46 -2.24 9.14
N LYS A 96 0.16 -2.24 7.96
CA LYS A 96 0.96 -1.10 7.48
C LYS A 96 0.15 0.18 7.44
N GLU A 97 -1.04 0.15 6.85
CA GLU A 97 -1.92 1.33 6.77
C GLU A 97 -2.32 1.84 8.16
N LEU A 98 -2.65 0.92 9.09
CA LEU A 98 -2.94 1.28 10.48
C LEU A 98 -1.75 1.91 11.20
N LEU A 99 -0.51 1.45 10.92
CA LEU A 99 0.72 1.97 11.53
C LEU A 99 1.05 3.40 11.06
N VAL A 100 0.77 3.72 9.80
CA VAL A 100 1.08 5.05 9.22
C VAL A 100 -0.09 6.03 9.32
N ALA A 101 -1.28 5.55 9.64
CA ALA A 101 -2.49 6.37 9.67
C ALA A 101 -2.43 7.43 10.78
N LYS A 102 -2.58 8.69 10.41
CA LYS A 102 -2.76 9.82 11.34
C LYS A 102 -4.21 9.98 11.81
N LYS A 103 -5.15 9.31 11.13
CA LYS A 103 -6.60 9.36 11.36
C LYS A 103 -7.15 7.93 11.41
N TYR A 104 -8.41 7.79 11.84
CA TYR A 104 -9.12 6.52 11.77
C TYR A 104 -9.26 6.05 10.31
N LEU A 105 -9.03 4.75 10.08
CA LEU A 105 -9.24 4.11 8.78
C LEU A 105 -10.64 3.49 8.71
N LEU A 106 -11.36 3.76 7.64
CA LEU A 106 -12.66 3.15 7.42
C LEU A 106 -12.50 1.75 6.80
N ILE A 107 -13.35 0.81 7.21
CA ILE A 107 -13.37 -0.55 6.62
C ILE A 107 -13.72 -0.49 5.14
N ASP A 108 -14.56 0.46 4.74
CA ASP A 108 -14.95 0.65 3.34
C ASP A 108 -13.77 1.10 2.49
N ASP A 109 -12.95 2.04 2.99
CA ASP A 109 -11.74 2.48 2.30
C ASP A 109 -10.73 1.32 2.16
N LEU A 110 -10.58 0.48 3.19
CA LEU A 110 -9.72 -0.70 3.13
C LEU A 110 -10.24 -1.74 2.14
N ALA A 111 -11.54 -2.00 2.14
CA ALA A 111 -12.18 -2.93 1.21
C ALA A 111 -12.02 -2.45 -0.25
N GLU A 112 -12.20 -1.16 -0.46
CA GLU A 112 -12.01 -0.52 -1.76
C GLU A 112 -10.55 -0.58 -2.22
N ASN A 113 -9.60 -0.23 -1.35
CA ASN A 113 -8.18 -0.24 -1.68
C ASN A 113 -7.64 -1.65 -1.96
N LEU A 114 -8.17 -2.66 -1.30
CA LEU A 114 -7.79 -4.07 -1.46
C LEU A 114 -8.61 -4.80 -2.53
N GLU A 115 -9.63 -4.15 -3.11
CA GLU A 115 -10.57 -4.73 -4.08
C GLU A 115 -11.25 -6.03 -3.58
N VAL A 116 -11.57 -6.05 -2.29
CA VAL A 116 -12.24 -7.19 -1.65
C VAL A 116 -13.54 -6.75 -0.98
N SER A 117 -14.38 -7.71 -0.60
CA SER A 117 -15.59 -7.43 0.15
C SER A 117 -15.29 -6.95 1.58
N ARG A 118 -16.20 -6.16 2.17
CA ARG A 118 -16.14 -5.83 3.62
C ARG A 118 -16.04 -7.08 4.50
N GLY A 119 -16.71 -8.18 4.08
CA GLY A 119 -16.65 -9.46 4.78
C GLY A 119 -15.23 -10.03 4.82
N THR A 120 -14.49 -9.91 3.70
CA THR A 120 -13.09 -10.32 3.61
C THR A 120 -12.22 -9.46 4.53
N VAL A 121 -12.38 -8.13 4.51
CA VAL A 121 -11.65 -7.23 5.42
C VAL A 121 -11.94 -7.58 6.88
N ASN A 122 -13.21 -7.81 7.25
CA ASN A 122 -13.56 -8.21 8.60
C ASN A 122 -12.93 -9.54 9.04
N LYS A 123 -12.78 -10.49 8.12
CA LYS A 123 -12.05 -11.74 8.38
C LYS A 123 -10.57 -11.48 8.62
N ASP A 124 -9.94 -10.67 7.78
CA ASP A 124 -8.53 -10.29 7.92
C ASP A 124 -8.31 -9.49 9.21
N LEU A 125 -9.23 -8.61 9.62
CA LEU A 125 -9.17 -7.87 10.89
C LEU A 125 -9.21 -8.77 12.13
N ARG A 126 -9.90 -9.91 12.09
CA ARG A 126 -9.85 -10.90 13.20
C ARG A 126 -8.45 -11.49 13.35
N THR A 127 -7.82 -11.84 12.23
CA THR A 127 -6.42 -12.30 12.21
C THR A 127 -5.48 -11.23 12.74
N ILE A 128 -5.65 -9.98 12.30
CA ILE A 128 -4.86 -8.83 12.77
C ILE A 128 -5.02 -8.63 14.28
N LYS A 129 -6.23 -8.73 14.80
CA LYS A 129 -6.48 -8.58 16.23
C LYS A 129 -5.72 -9.63 17.04
N SER A 130 -5.76 -10.90 16.60
CA SER A 130 -5.01 -11.98 17.25
C SER A 130 -3.50 -11.73 17.18
N LEU A 131 -2.96 -11.32 16.01
CA LEU A 131 -1.53 -11.00 15.87
C LEU A 131 -1.09 -9.85 16.77
N MET A 132 -1.94 -8.83 16.95
CA MET A 132 -1.63 -7.66 17.78
C MET A 132 -1.57 -7.98 19.28
N GLU A 133 -2.29 -9.00 19.73
CA GLU A 133 -2.28 -9.44 21.15
C GLU A 133 -0.87 -9.88 21.57
N ASP A 134 -0.10 -10.52 20.67
CA ASP A 134 1.28 -10.97 20.92
C ASP A 134 2.27 -9.81 21.11
N PHE A 135 1.90 -8.59 20.72
CA PHE A 135 2.75 -7.40 20.76
C PHE A 135 2.23 -6.32 21.73
N ASN A 136 1.27 -6.60 22.58
CA ASN A 136 0.61 -5.61 23.42
C ASN A 136 0.01 -4.41 22.66
N VAL A 137 -0.34 -4.62 21.39
CA VAL A 137 -0.98 -3.62 20.54
C VAL A 137 -2.48 -3.89 20.50
N LYS A 138 -3.28 -2.83 20.63
CA LYS A 138 -4.74 -2.92 20.62
C LYS A 138 -5.30 -2.33 19.33
N LEU A 139 -6.18 -3.08 18.67
CA LEU A 139 -7.00 -2.59 17.57
C LEU A 139 -8.31 -2.01 18.15
N GLU A 140 -8.48 -0.70 18.02
CA GLU A 140 -9.67 0.03 18.46
C GLU A 140 -10.58 0.30 17.26
N GLY A 141 -11.85 -0.10 17.36
CA GLY A 141 -12.90 0.22 16.41
C GLY A 141 -13.92 1.16 17.02
N THR A 142 -14.13 2.31 16.42
CA THR A 142 -15.16 3.26 16.86
C THR A 142 -16.28 3.29 15.82
N PRO A 143 -17.54 3.04 16.20
CA PRO A 143 -18.67 3.15 15.28
C PRO A 143 -18.67 4.49 14.53
N ASN A 144 -18.85 4.45 13.22
CA ASN A 144 -18.86 5.61 12.31
C ASN A 144 -17.57 6.43 12.22
N ARG A 145 -16.51 6.06 12.95
CA ARG A 145 -15.20 6.71 12.86
C ARG A 145 -14.15 5.83 12.20
N GLY A 146 -14.25 4.51 12.36
CA GLY A 146 -13.31 3.55 11.77
C GLY A 146 -12.38 2.90 12.78
N LEU A 147 -11.20 2.48 12.31
CA LEU A 147 -10.21 1.68 13.00
C LEU A 147 -8.96 2.51 13.33
N ARG A 148 -8.38 2.24 14.49
CA ARG A 148 -7.09 2.79 14.91
C ARG A 148 -6.34 1.74 15.74
N ILE A 149 -5.02 1.82 15.75
CA ILE A 149 -4.19 1.02 16.65
C ILE A 149 -3.66 1.88 17.80
N ASN A 150 -3.45 1.22 18.93
CA ASN A 150 -2.87 1.82 20.12
C ASN A 150 -1.83 0.86 20.72
N GLY A 151 -0.62 1.34 20.95
CA GLY A 151 0.50 0.58 21.49
C GLY A 151 1.70 1.48 21.71
N THR A 152 2.72 0.98 22.41
CA THR A 152 3.99 1.72 22.52
C THR A 152 4.69 1.76 21.17
N GLU A 153 5.52 2.77 20.94
CA GLU A 153 6.29 2.86 19.69
C GLU A 153 7.17 1.63 19.46
N PHE A 154 7.69 1.06 20.53
CA PHE A 154 8.49 -0.17 20.47
C PHE A 154 7.65 -1.36 19.97
N ASP A 155 6.48 -1.59 20.55
CA ASP A 155 5.58 -2.68 20.18
C ASP A 155 5.10 -2.53 18.72
N LEU A 156 4.76 -1.30 18.29
CA LEU A 156 4.37 -1.00 16.92
C LEU A 156 5.50 -1.28 15.92
N ARG A 157 6.74 -0.97 16.26
CA ARG A 157 7.91 -1.29 15.42
C ARG A 157 8.17 -2.78 15.33
N LEU A 158 8.01 -3.52 16.44
CA LEU A 158 8.14 -4.99 16.43
C LEU A 158 7.06 -5.62 15.56
N LEU A 159 5.81 -5.19 15.71
CA LEU A 159 4.70 -5.64 14.87
C LEU A 159 4.99 -5.41 13.38
N TYR A 160 5.53 -4.23 13.01
CA TYR A 160 5.93 -3.91 11.66
C TYR A 160 7.01 -4.89 11.16
N LEU A 161 8.08 -5.07 11.91
CA LEU A 161 9.21 -5.92 11.52
C LEU A 161 8.78 -7.38 11.31
N GLN A 162 7.88 -7.88 12.14
CA GLN A 162 7.50 -9.29 12.11
C GLN A 162 6.42 -9.62 11.07
N HIS A 163 5.51 -8.70 10.79
CA HIS A 163 4.34 -8.98 9.96
C HIS A 163 4.19 -8.14 8.70
N VAL A 164 4.93 -7.03 8.60
CA VAL A 164 4.80 -6.10 7.48
C VAL A 164 6.05 -6.08 6.61
N TYR A 165 7.23 -6.10 7.21
CA TYR A 165 8.49 -5.87 6.54
C TYR A 165 8.76 -6.81 5.35
N ASP A 166 8.44 -8.09 5.47
CA ASP A 166 8.64 -9.08 4.39
C ASP A 166 7.83 -8.77 3.12
N TYR A 167 6.67 -8.11 3.29
CA TYR A 167 5.78 -7.74 2.19
C TYR A 167 5.98 -6.31 1.71
N PHE A 168 6.31 -5.42 2.64
CA PHE A 168 6.43 -3.97 2.41
C PHE A 168 7.68 -3.45 3.12
N PRO A 169 8.88 -3.74 2.61
CA PRO A 169 10.12 -3.23 3.18
C PRO A 169 10.12 -1.71 3.12
N LEU A 170 10.66 -1.06 4.15
CA LEU A 170 10.87 0.38 4.15
C LEU A 170 11.97 0.71 3.15
N GLU A 171 11.61 1.30 2.03
CA GLU A 171 12.55 1.75 0.99
C GLU A 171 13.51 2.86 1.48
N ILE A 172 13.27 3.40 2.68
CA ILE A 172 14.01 4.53 3.27
C ILE A 172 14.64 4.12 4.62
N LEU A 173 15.18 2.94 4.72
CA LEU A 173 16.07 2.69 5.86
C LEU A 173 17.44 3.25 5.51
N THR A 174 17.79 4.43 6.05
CA THR A 174 19.17 4.87 6.06
C THR A 174 20.04 3.78 6.69
N PRO A 175 21.32 3.62 6.29
CA PRO A 175 22.20 2.60 6.87
C PRO A 175 22.24 2.60 8.41
N LYS A 176 22.00 3.75 9.04
CA LYS A 176 21.89 3.87 10.50
C LYS A 176 20.67 3.17 11.08
N VAL A 177 19.53 3.23 10.39
CA VAL A 177 18.27 2.59 10.83
C VAL A 177 18.35 1.08 10.60
N LEU A 178 18.94 0.63 9.49
CA LEU A 178 19.23 -0.80 9.24
C LEU A 178 20.11 -1.38 10.35
N LEU A 179 21.19 -0.70 10.72
CA LEU A 179 22.07 -1.13 11.80
C LEU A 179 21.36 -1.18 13.16
N PHE A 180 20.45 -0.25 13.41
CA PHE A 180 19.62 -0.24 14.63
C PHE A 180 18.65 -1.43 14.65
N VAL A 181 17.98 -1.70 13.53
CA VAL A 181 17.07 -2.85 13.35
C VAL A 181 17.82 -4.18 13.52
N GLU A 182 19.00 -4.34 12.92
CA GLU A 182 19.86 -5.52 13.11
C GLU A 182 20.26 -5.72 14.57
N LYS A 183 20.59 -4.64 15.29
CA LYS A 183 20.90 -4.70 16.73
C LYS A 183 19.70 -5.11 17.57
N LEU A 184 18.50 -4.63 17.23
CA LEU A 184 17.26 -5.04 17.91
C LEU A 184 16.96 -6.53 17.69
N ILE A 185 17.06 -7.01 16.45
CA ILE A 185 16.85 -8.41 16.09
C ILE A 185 17.80 -9.31 16.87
N LYS A 186 19.09 -8.97 16.90
CA LYS A 186 20.10 -9.72 17.66
C LYS A 186 19.86 -9.69 19.18
N LYS A 187 19.46 -8.54 19.71
CA LYS A 187 19.27 -8.36 21.16
C LYS A 187 18.06 -9.12 21.69
N PHE A 188 17.01 -9.27 20.90
CA PHE A 188 15.74 -9.89 21.33
C PHE A 188 15.57 -11.32 20.80
N HIS A 189 16.61 -11.95 20.23
CA HIS A 189 16.55 -13.32 19.68
C HIS A 189 15.33 -13.55 18.79
N ILE A 190 14.98 -12.56 17.96
CA ILE A 190 13.92 -12.71 16.98
C ILE A 190 14.46 -13.68 15.93
N GLU A 191 14.09 -14.97 16.04
CA GLU A 191 14.45 -16.02 15.11
C GLU A 191 13.68 -15.83 13.80
N LYS A 192 14.12 -14.90 12.98
CA LYS A 192 13.84 -14.89 11.55
C LYS A 192 15.14 -14.63 10.82
N SER A 193 15.49 -15.56 9.95
CA SER A 193 16.53 -15.38 8.95
C SER A 193 16.08 -14.30 7.96
N ILE A 194 16.31 -13.03 8.28
CA ILE A 194 16.17 -11.94 7.32
C ILE A 194 17.45 -11.94 6.52
N SER A 195 17.43 -12.53 5.32
CA SER A 195 18.51 -12.39 4.36
C SER A 195 18.42 -10.98 3.77
N PHE A 196 19.30 -10.10 4.22
CA PHE A 196 19.53 -8.82 3.56
C PHE A 196 20.41 -9.07 2.35
N ASP A 197 19.82 -9.23 1.18
CA ASP A 197 20.56 -9.14 -0.07
C ASP A 197 21.05 -7.71 -0.24
N ARG A 198 22.34 -7.49 0.01
CA ARG A 198 23.00 -6.23 -0.34
C ARG A 198 22.99 -6.13 -1.85
N PRO A 199 22.54 -5.00 -2.43
CA PRO A 199 22.78 -4.77 -3.84
C PRO A 199 24.29 -4.76 -4.06
N THR A 200 24.80 -5.74 -4.79
CA THR A 200 26.17 -5.75 -5.29
C THR A 200 26.28 -4.64 -6.32
N ASN A 201 26.92 -3.53 -5.94
CA ASN A 201 27.41 -2.55 -6.89
C ASN A 201 28.45 -3.24 -7.78
N SER A 202 28.08 -3.45 -9.02
CA SER A 202 28.98 -3.72 -10.15
C SER A 202 28.95 -2.50 -11.06
#